data_e2741ed01b92703622c937867b1ada58
#
_entry.id   e2741ed01b92703622c937867b1ada58
#
_cell.length_a   1.000
_cell.length_b   1.000
_cell.length_c   1.000
_cell.angle_alpha   90.00
_cell.angle_beta   90.00
_cell.angle_gamma   90.00
#
_symmetry.space_group_name_H-M   'P 1'
#
loop_
_entity.id
_entity.type
_entity.pdbx_description
1 polymer ?
#
loop_
_entity_poly.entity_id
_entity_poly.type
_entity_poly.pdbx_seq_one_letter_code
_entity_poly.pdbx_strand_id
1 'polypeptide(L)'
;IESHGLRWSVVESLPVCEAVKYGGAERDRLIENYKNSLANLGRCGIKTVCYNFMPVIDWIRTDLQHPWADGTTSLYFDRTRFAYFDLHILERPGAEKDYPDPLLAKVEEMGKVISEKEKNDLIETIIVKTQGFVNGNIKEGDENPVKIFKKLLSHYEGIDRAALRENMRYFLSAIMPVCETFGINMCVHPDDPPFQVLGLPRIVTDEVDIAWILLSL
;
A
#
# COMPACT_ATOMS: atom_id res chain seq x y z
N ILE A 1 10.81 -9.50 24.96
CA ILE A 1 10.98 -8.05 24.87
C ILE A 1 11.27 -7.52 26.27
N GLU A 2 10.37 -7.63 27.24
CA GLU A 2 10.52 -7.10 28.60
C GLU A 2 11.68 -7.74 29.36
N SER A 3 11.95 -9.02 29.18
CA SER A 3 13.12 -9.71 29.75
C SER A 3 14.46 -9.13 29.31
N HIS A 4 14.47 -8.33 28.26
CA HIS A 4 15.66 -7.61 27.75
C HIS A 4 15.61 -6.09 28.03
N GLY A 5 14.74 -5.65 28.95
CA GLY A 5 14.59 -4.23 29.30
C GLY A 5 13.94 -3.38 28.20
N LEU A 6 13.33 -3.99 27.18
CA LEU A 6 12.62 -3.29 26.11
C LEU A 6 11.12 -3.28 26.38
N ARG A 7 10.46 -2.23 25.93
CA ARG A 7 8.98 -2.11 25.98
C ARG A 7 8.41 -2.10 24.58
N TRP A 8 7.40 -2.93 24.34
CA TRP A 8 6.63 -2.85 23.11
C TRP A 8 5.55 -1.77 23.26
N SER A 9 5.67 -0.66 22.59
CA SER A 9 4.79 0.51 22.74
C SER A 9 3.94 0.81 21.52
N VAL A 10 4.36 0.37 20.33
CA VAL A 10 3.71 0.65 19.04
C VAL A 10 3.60 -0.63 18.24
N VAL A 11 2.49 -0.81 17.56
CA VAL A 11 2.30 -1.81 16.49
C VAL A 11 2.32 -1.10 15.15
N GLU A 12 3.28 -1.43 14.35
CA GLU A 12 3.32 -1.05 12.93
C GLU A 12 3.51 -2.32 12.08
N SER A 13 2.52 -2.71 11.33
CA SER A 13 1.18 -2.16 11.25
C SER A 13 0.16 -3.25 11.52
N LEU A 14 -1.06 -2.86 11.90
CA LEU A 14 -2.21 -3.77 11.84
C LEU A 14 -2.85 -3.61 10.46
N PRO A 15 -2.71 -4.61 9.55
CA PRO A 15 -3.14 -4.47 8.16
C PRO A 15 -4.66 -4.32 8.02
N VAL A 16 -5.10 -3.38 7.18
CA VAL A 16 -6.50 -3.26 6.77
C VAL A 16 -6.70 -4.10 5.50
N CYS A 17 -7.59 -5.10 5.56
CA CYS A 17 -7.88 -5.97 4.42
C CYS A 17 -8.43 -5.20 3.22
N GLU A 18 -8.09 -5.65 2.01
CA GLU A 18 -8.51 -5.00 0.77
C GLU A 18 -10.04 -4.87 0.66
N ALA A 19 -10.81 -5.90 1.06
CA ALA A 19 -12.27 -5.84 1.04
C ALA A 19 -12.86 -4.72 1.94
N VAL A 20 -12.13 -4.25 2.94
CA VAL A 20 -12.52 -3.07 3.72
C VAL A 20 -12.27 -1.80 2.91
N LYS A 21 -11.12 -1.72 2.22
CA LYS A 21 -10.72 -0.54 1.45
C LYS A 21 -11.62 -0.31 0.24
N TYR A 22 -11.96 -1.36 -0.52
CA TYR A 22 -12.86 -1.20 -1.66
C TYR A 22 -14.36 -1.38 -1.33
N GLY A 23 -14.72 -1.61 -0.07
CA GLY A 23 -16.12 -1.73 0.33
C GLY A 23 -16.79 -3.05 -0.08
N GLY A 24 -16.05 -4.15 -0.09
CA GLY A 24 -16.52 -5.48 -0.49
C GLY A 24 -17.54 -6.09 0.47
N ALA A 25 -18.21 -7.16 0.03
CA ALA A 25 -19.28 -7.83 0.78
C ALA A 25 -18.86 -8.36 2.16
N GLU A 26 -17.58 -8.70 2.34
CA GLU A 26 -17.05 -9.19 3.62
C GLU A 26 -16.57 -8.08 4.55
N ARG A 27 -16.71 -6.82 4.15
CA ARG A 27 -16.20 -5.65 4.86
C ARG A 27 -16.50 -5.69 6.34
N ASP A 28 -17.77 -5.88 6.70
CA ASP A 28 -18.23 -5.77 8.09
C ASP A 28 -17.65 -6.90 8.96
N ARG A 29 -17.58 -8.12 8.45
CA ARG A 29 -16.93 -9.25 9.13
C ARG A 29 -15.44 -8.99 9.37
N LEU A 30 -14.75 -8.42 8.40
CA LEU A 30 -13.32 -8.08 8.49
C LEU A 30 -13.08 -6.93 9.47
N ILE A 31 -13.98 -5.96 9.54
CA ILE A 31 -13.94 -4.89 10.54
C ILE A 31 -14.13 -5.46 11.95
N GLU A 32 -15.03 -6.40 12.16
CA GLU A 32 -15.17 -7.08 13.47
C GLU A 32 -13.89 -7.84 13.86
N ASN A 33 -13.22 -8.50 12.93
CA ASN A 33 -11.92 -9.12 13.20
C ASN A 33 -10.86 -8.07 13.59
N TYR A 34 -10.87 -6.91 12.92
CA TYR A 34 -9.97 -5.81 13.24
C TYR A 34 -10.21 -5.24 14.63
N LYS A 35 -11.48 -5.06 15.03
CA LYS A 35 -11.88 -4.65 16.39
C LYS A 35 -11.38 -5.63 17.44
N ASN A 36 -11.52 -6.93 17.20
CA ASN A 36 -11.00 -7.96 18.10
C ASN A 36 -9.48 -7.87 18.25
N SER A 37 -8.76 -7.61 17.16
CA SER A 37 -7.31 -7.42 17.19
C SER A 37 -6.92 -6.19 18.00
N LEU A 38 -7.61 -5.06 17.82
CA LEU A 38 -7.41 -3.84 18.62
C LEU A 38 -7.68 -4.10 20.11
N ALA A 39 -8.77 -4.76 20.45
CA ALA A 39 -9.09 -5.11 21.83
C ALA A 39 -7.98 -5.99 22.47
N ASN A 40 -7.43 -6.95 21.73
CA ASN A 40 -6.32 -7.79 22.20
C ASN A 40 -5.05 -6.96 22.41
N LEU A 41 -4.71 -6.06 21.48
CA LEU A 41 -3.57 -5.15 21.63
C LEU A 41 -3.75 -4.23 22.85
N GLY A 42 -4.95 -3.69 23.04
CA GLY A 42 -5.29 -2.87 24.20
C GLY A 42 -5.14 -3.60 25.52
N ARG A 43 -5.58 -4.87 25.61
CA ARG A 43 -5.36 -5.74 26.79
C ARG A 43 -3.89 -6.02 27.05
N CYS A 44 -3.05 -6.05 26.01
CA CYS A 44 -1.60 -6.15 26.12
C CYS A 44 -0.92 -4.83 26.47
N GLY A 45 -1.68 -3.74 26.68
CA GLY A 45 -1.14 -2.44 27.06
C GLY A 45 -0.57 -1.61 25.89
N ILE A 46 -0.80 -2.02 24.67
CA ILE A 46 -0.41 -1.25 23.47
C ILE A 46 -1.35 -0.06 23.32
N LYS A 47 -0.76 1.12 23.18
CA LYS A 47 -1.50 2.40 23.10
C LYS A 47 -1.41 3.10 21.75
N THR A 48 -0.59 2.62 20.84
CA THR A 48 -0.41 3.20 19.52
C THR A 48 -0.41 2.10 18.48
N VAL A 49 -1.31 2.20 17.51
CA VAL A 49 -1.44 1.25 16.40
C VAL A 49 -1.39 2.03 15.10
N CYS A 50 -0.40 1.73 14.26
CA CYS A 50 -0.29 2.26 12.92
C CYS A 50 -1.09 1.40 11.93
N TYR A 51 -1.70 2.06 10.95
CA TYR A 51 -2.39 1.42 9.84
C TYR A 51 -2.14 2.22 8.56
N ASN A 52 -2.32 1.56 7.42
CA ASN A 52 -2.39 2.22 6.13
C ASN A 52 -3.74 1.93 5.45
N PHE A 53 -4.12 2.79 4.50
CA PHE A 53 -5.33 2.62 3.72
C PHE A 53 -5.04 2.68 2.21
N MET A 54 -3.82 2.34 1.84
CA MET A 54 -3.36 2.33 0.45
C MET A 54 -3.97 1.13 -0.31
N PRO A 55 -4.68 1.37 -1.43
CA PRO A 55 -5.23 0.30 -2.26
C PRO A 55 -4.14 -0.59 -2.86
N VAL A 56 -4.28 -1.90 -2.72
CA VAL A 56 -3.44 -2.98 -3.29
C VAL A 56 -1.95 -2.86 -2.95
N ILE A 57 -1.37 -1.69 -3.19
CA ILE A 57 0.05 -1.41 -3.01
C ILE A 57 0.22 -0.53 -1.78
N ASP A 58 0.98 -1.02 -0.81
CA ASP A 58 1.39 -0.27 0.37
C ASP A 58 2.48 0.75 -0.02
N TRP A 59 3.74 0.46 0.21
CA TRP A 59 4.85 1.28 -0.27
C TRP A 59 5.46 0.68 -1.54
N ILE A 60 6.02 1.52 -2.42
CA ILE A 60 6.54 1.07 -3.71
C ILE A 60 8.02 1.39 -3.83
N ARG A 61 8.80 0.38 -4.26
CA ARG A 61 10.19 0.56 -4.67
C ARG A 61 10.44 -0.21 -5.97
N THR A 62 11.35 0.31 -6.77
CA THR A 62 11.83 -0.33 -7.99
C THR A 62 13.17 -1.02 -7.79
N ASP A 63 13.86 -0.70 -6.69
CA ASP A 63 15.10 -1.32 -6.24
C ASP A 63 15.16 -1.27 -4.72
N LEU A 64 15.50 -2.39 -4.09
CA LEU A 64 15.59 -2.50 -2.62
C LEU A 64 17.01 -2.28 -2.10
N GLN A 65 18.00 -2.26 -2.97
CA GLN A 65 19.43 -2.14 -2.62
C GLN A 65 20.18 -1.28 -3.64
N HIS A 66 19.59 -0.15 -4.02
CA HIS A 66 20.19 0.76 -4.99
C HIS A 66 21.54 1.28 -4.48
N PRO A 67 22.65 1.02 -5.21
CA PRO A 67 23.99 1.43 -4.77
C PRO A 67 24.23 2.91 -5.05
N TRP A 68 24.84 3.59 -4.10
CA TRP A 68 25.29 4.96 -4.22
C TRP A 68 26.81 5.05 -4.41
N ALA A 69 27.30 6.18 -4.92
CA ALA A 69 28.70 6.41 -5.21
C ALA A 69 29.61 6.34 -3.96
N ASP A 70 29.07 6.55 -2.78
CA ASP A 70 29.76 6.45 -1.49
C ASP A 70 29.86 5.02 -0.94
N GLY A 71 29.32 4.04 -1.67
CA GLY A 71 29.29 2.63 -1.27
C GLY A 71 28.13 2.24 -0.38
N THR A 72 27.22 3.14 -0.04
CA THR A 72 25.98 2.82 0.67
C THR A 72 24.92 2.26 -0.28
N THR A 73 23.87 1.66 0.29
CA THR A 73 22.69 1.23 -0.45
C THR A 73 21.43 1.79 0.19
N SER A 74 20.39 2.02 -0.61
CA SER A 74 19.07 2.43 -0.11
C SER A 74 17.92 1.84 -0.91
N LEU A 75 16.73 1.93 -0.34
CA LEU A 75 15.49 1.75 -1.08
C LEU A 75 15.36 2.86 -2.12
N TYR A 76 14.97 2.51 -3.34
CA TYR A 76 14.91 3.47 -4.45
C TYR A 76 13.65 3.30 -5.30
N PHE A 77 13.05 4.42 -5.68
CA PHE A 77 11.91 4.49 -6.58
C PHE A 77 12.29 5.24 -7.86
N ASP A 78 12.37 4.54 -8.98
CA ASP A 78 12.61 5.11 -10.30
C ASP A 78 11.31 5.21 -11.08
N ARG A 79 10.88 6.43 -11.41
CA ARG A 79 9.64 6.66 -12.15
C ARG A 79 9.63 6.04 -13.54
N THR A 80 10.77 5.96 -14.22
CA THR A 80 10.87 5.37 -15.56
C THR A 80 10.69 3.86 -15.49
N ARG A 81 11.36 3.19 -14.55
CA ARG A 81 11.20 1.76 -14.29
C ARG A 81 9.78 1.40 -13.87
N PHE A 82 9.19 2.22 -13.03
CA PHE A 82 7.80 2.02 -12.60
C PHE A 82 6.80 2.21 -13.74
N ALA A 83 6.96 3.26 -14.56
CA ALA A 83 6.14 3.47 -15.75
C ALA A 83 6.32 2.34 -16.78
N TYR A 84 7.53 1.84 -16.96
CA TYR A 84 7.79 0.65 -17.78
C TYR A 84 7.04 -0.58 -17.26
N PHE A 85 7.07 -0.81 -15.95
CA PHE A 85 6.32 -1.90 -15.32
C PHE A 85 4.82 -1.78 -15.60
N ASP A 86 4.23 -0.60 -15.43
CA ASP A 86 2.80 -0.36 -15.67
C ASP A 86 2.40 -0.55 -17.16
N LEU A 87 3.19 0.03 -18.07
CA LEU A 87 2.88 0.06 -19.49
C LEU A 87 3.17 -1.26 -20.21
N HIS A 88 4.26 -1.95 -19.88
CA HIS A 88 4.78 -3.08 -20.66
C HIS A 88 4.78 -4.42 -19.93
N ILE A 89 4.65 -4.44 -18.60
CA ILE A 89 4.55 -5.68 -17.80
C ILE A 89 3.11 -5.89 -17.35
N LEU A 90 2.51 -4.90 -16.72
CA LEU A 90 1.09 -4.93 -16.39
C LEU A 90 0.20 -4.73 -17.61
N GLU A 91 0.64 -3.97 -18.60
CA GLU A 91 -0.17 -3.60 -19.77
C GLU A 91 -1.55 -3.05 -19.35
N ARG A 92 -1.55 -2.15 -18.35
CA ARG A 92 -2.79 -1.60 -17.82
C ARG A 92 -3.49 -0.74 -18.89
N PRO A 93 -4.76 -0.99 -19.20
CA PRO A 93 -5.47 -0.21 -20.20
C PRO A 93 -5.53 1.29 -19.87
N GLY A 94 -5.07 2.13 -20.77
CA GLY A 94 -5.08 3.59 -20.63
C GLY A 94 -3.97 4.16 -19.74
N ALA A 95 -3.00 3.34 -19.33
CA ALA A 95 -1.90 3.75 -18.45
C ALA A 95 -1.06 4.91 -19.01
N GLU A 96 -0.97 5.02 -20.34
CA GLU A 96 -0.24 6.09 -21.02
C GLU A 96 -0.72 7.50 -20.63
N LYS A 97 -1.98 7.64 -20.23
CA LYS A 97 -2.58 8.92 -19.82
C LYS A 97 -2.09 9.43 -18.47
N ASP A 98 -1.51 8.54 -17.67
CA ASP A 98 -1.02 8.85 -16.32
C ASP A 98 0.42 9.36 -16.33
N TYR A 99 1.08 9.31 -17.50
CA TYR A 99 2.49 9.66 -17.65
C TYR A 99 2.70 10.79 -18.65
N PRO A 100 3.54 11.80 -18.33
CA PRO A 100 3.84 12.88 -19.25
C PRO A 100 4.74 12.39 -20.40
N ASP A 101 4.61 13.01 -21.60
CA ASP A 101 5.35 12.65 -22.81
C ASP A 101 6.88 12.48 -22.59
N PRO A 102 7.58 13.35 -21.84
CA PRO A 102 9.01 13.17 -21.60
C PRO A 102 9.35 11.89 -20.83
N LEU A 103 8.42 11.40 -20.00
CA LEU A 103 8.60 10.13 -19.28
C LEU A 103 8.31 8.93 -20.19
N LEU A 104 7.27 9.03 -21.03
CA LEU A 104 6.95 8.01 -22.03
C LEU A 104 8.13 7.80 -23.00
N ALA A 105 8.76 8.87 -23.47
CA ALA A 105 9.95 8.78 -24.30
C ALA A 105 11.11 8.03 -23.61
N LYS A 106 11.34 8.26 -22.31
CA LYS A 106 12.34 7.52 -21.54
C LYS A 106 11.98 6.04 -21.38
N VAL A 107 10.71 5.73 -21.22
CA VAL A 107 10.21 4.35 -21.13
C VAL A 107 10.44 3.60 -22.45
N GLU A 108 10.19 4.25 -23.60
CA GLU A 108 10.47 3.67 -24.92
C GLU A 108 11.96 3.37 -25.11
N GLU A 109 12.84 4.30 -24.74
CA GLU A 109 14.29 4.07 -24.82
C GLU A 109 14.74 2.93 -23.89
N MET A 110 14.21 2.88 -22.67
CA MET A 110 14.45 1.77 -21.75
C MET A 110 13.99 0.43 -22.35
N GLY A 111 12.82 0.40 -23.01
CA GLY A 111 12.26 -0.79 -23.63
C GLY A 111 13.17 -1.43 -24.70
N LYS A 112 14.04 -0.63 -25.33
CA LYS A 112 15.01 -1.12 -26.34
C LYS A 112 16.18 -1.89 -25.74
N VAL A 113 16.49 -1.66 -24.45
CA VAL A 113 17.71 -2.17 -23.81
C VAL A 113 17.48 -3.01 -22.56
N ILE A 114 16.29 -2.96 -21.98
CA ILE A 114 15.96 -3.70 -20.75
C ILE A 114 16.01 -5.22 -21.00
N SER A 115 16.73 -5.92 -20.16
CA SER A 115 16.85 -7.38 -20.22
C SER A 115 15.66 -8.09 -19.57
N GLU A 116 15.44 -9.37 -19.93
CA GLU A 116 14.42 -10.20 -19.27
C GLU A 116 14.68 -10.36 -17.77
N LYS A 117 15.97 -10.38 -17.37
CA LYS A 117 16.32 -10.40 -15.96
C LYS A 117 15.81 -9.15 -15.23
N GLU A 118 16.03 -7.97 -15.79
CA GLU A 118 15.55 -6.71 -15.17
C GLU A 118 14.03 -6.61 -15.12
N LYS A 119 13.32 -7.14 -16.11
CA LYS A 119 11.85 -7.22 -16.08
C LYS A 119 11.38 -8.12 -14.93
N ASN A 120 12.01 -9.28 -14.76
CA ASN A 120 11.71 -10.19 -13.66
C ASN A 120 12.06 -9.57 -12.30
N ASP A 121 13.18 -8.86 -12.21
CA ASP A 121 13.57 -8.15 -10.99
C ASP A 121 12.54 -7.05 -10.63
N LEU A 122 11.94 -6.37 -11.60
CA LEU A 122 10.85 -5.41 -11.37
C LEU A 122 9.58 -6.09 -10.86
N ILE A 123 9.17 -7.21 -11.46
CA ILE A 123 8.01 -8.00 -11.01
C ILE A 123 8.25 -8.45 -9.57
N GLU A 124 9.39 -9.05 -9.31
CA GLU A 124 9.77 -9.55 -8.00
C GLU A 124 9.79 -8.42 -6.95
N THR A 125 10.37 -7.27 -7.28
CA THR A 125 10.48 -6.15 -6.37
C THR A 125 9.11 -5.50 -6.11
N ILE A 126 8.38 -5.13 -7.16
CA ILE A 126 7.14 -4.35 -7.03
C ILE A 126 5.97 -5.19 -6.53
N ILE A 127 5.86 -6.45 -6.98
CA ILE A 127 4.70 -7.29 -6.65
C ILE A 127 4.98 -8.21 -5.47
N VAL A 128 6.13 -8.90 -5.45
CA VAL A 128 6.36 -9.98 -4.49
C VAL A 128 6.97 -9.44 -3.20
N LYS A 129 8.13 -8.76 -3.28
CA LYS A 129 8.89 -8.35 -2.09
C LYS A 129 8.26 -7.19 -1.33
N THR A 130 7.69 -6.21 -2.04
CA THR A 130 7.10 -5.03 -1.39
C THR A 130 5.67 -5.25 -0.92
N GLN A 131 4.93 -6.21 -1.51
CA GLN A 131 3.52 -6.45 -1.18
C GLN A 131 3.24 -7.79 -0.50
N GLY A 132 4.12 -8.76 -0.63
CA GLY A 132 3.89 -10.13 -0.17
C GLY A 132 3.61 -10.24 1.33
N PHE A 133 4.26 -9.42 2.16
CA PHE A 133 4.06 -9.45 3.61
C PHE A 133 2.79 -8.68 4.06
N VAL A 134 2.31 -7.74 3.28
CA VAL A 134 1.13 -6.91 3.63
C VAL A 134 -0.16 -7.64 3.27
N ASN A 135 -0.25 -8.13 2.05
CA ASN A 135 -1.50 -8.68 1.53
C ASN A 135 -1.64 -10.20 1.70
N GLY A 136 -0.54 -10.93 1.84
CA GLY A 136 -0.53 -12.39 1.94
C GLY A 136 -1.11 -13.12 0.71
N ASN A 137 -1.55 -12.38 -0.31
CA ASN A 137 -2.20 -12.90 -1.51
C ASN A 137 -1.22 -13.30 -2.61
N ILE A 138 0.00 -12.77 -2.54
CA ILE A 138 1.08 -13.04 -3.49
C ILE A 138 2.29 -13.48 -2.69
N LYS A 139 2.86 -14.63 -3.06
CA LYS A 139 3.99 -15.25 -2.36
C LYS A 139 5.13 -15.50 -3.32
N GLU A 140 6.34 -15.54 -2.77
CA GLU A 140 7.49 -16.04 -3.52
C GLU A 140 7.22 -17.46 -4.04
N GLY A 141 7.39 -17.67 -5.34
CA GLY A 141 7.11 -18.94 -6.00
C GLY A 141 5.71 -19.09 -6.62
N ASP A 142 4.85 -18.09 -6.53
CA ASP A 142 3.57 -18.10 -7.24
C ASP A 142 3.81 -18.13 -8.77
N GLU A 143 3.11 -19.03 -9.48
CA GLU A 143 3.32 -19.26 -10.92
C GLU A 143 3.00 -18.03 -11.79
N ASN A 144 2.15 -17.11 -11.32
CA ASN A 144 1.81 -15.90 -12.08
C ASN A 144 1.44 -14.71 -11.19
N PRO A 145 2.43 -14.07 -10.55
CA PRO A 145 2.19 -12.95 -9.64
C PRO A 145 1.54 -11.75 -10.34
N VAL A 146 1.87 -11.50 -11.63
CA VAL A 146 1.27 -10.41 -12.43
C VAL A 146 -0.24 -10.62 -12.60
N LYS A 147 -0.68 -11.85 -12.88
CA LYS A 147 -2.12 -12.16 -13.03
C LYS A 147 -2.88 -11.96 -11.72
N ILE A 148 -2.32 -12.40 -10.61
CA ILE A 148 -2.91 -12.20 -9.27
C ILE A 148 -3.01 -10.70 -9.00
N PHE A 149 -1.95 -9.96 -9.27
CA PHE A 149 -1.90 -8.52 -9.07
C PHE A 149 -2.93 -7.75 -9.93
N LYS A 150 -3.05 -8.09 -11.22
CA LYS A 150 -4.12 -7.55 -12.10
C LYS A 150 -5.52 -7.80 -11.52
N LYS A 151 -5.76 -8.98 -10.95
CA LYS A 151 -7.03 -9.28 -10.29
C LYS A 151 -7.28 -8.42 -9.06
N LEU A 152 -6.24 -8.13 -8.26
CA LEU A 152 -6.38 -7.22 -7.11
C LEU A 152 -6.72 -5.80 -7.57
N LEU A 153 -6.05 -5.31 -8.63
CA LEU A 153 -6.33 -4.00 -9.22
C LEU A 153 -7.78 -3.89 -9.71
N SER A 154 -8.33 -4.94 -10.31
CA SER A 154 -9.70 -4.92 -10.86
C SER A 154 -10.80 -4.72 -9.79
N HIS A 155 -10.54 -5.01 -8.52
CA HIS A 155 -11.48 -4.72 -7.45
C HIS A 155 -11.68 -3.21 -7.20
N TYR A 156 -10.77 -2.38 -7.71
CA TYR A 156 -10.81 -0.93 -7.57
C TYR A 156 -11.34 -0.21 -8.82
N GLU A 157 -11.82 -0.94 -9.82
CA GLU A 157 -12.49 -0.34 -10.97
C GLU A 157 -13.70 0.47 -10.51
N GLY A 158 -13.72 1.76 -10.85
CA GLY A 158 -14.77 2.69 -10.43
C GLY A 158 -14.64 3.23 -8.99
N ILE A 159 -13.63 2.84 -8.25
CA ILE A 159 -13.33 3.41 -6.93
C ILE A 159 -12.44 4.65 -7.12
N ASP A 160 -13.04 5.81 -7.02
CA ASP A 160 -12.32 7.07 -7.03
C ASP A 160 -11.85 7.50 -5.62
N ARG A 161 -11.21 8.66 -5.53
CA ARG A 161 -10.72 9.22 -4.28
C ARG A 161 -11.86 9.47 -3.25
N ALA A 162 -13.03 9.87 -3.72
CA ALA A 162 -14.18 10.13 -2.85
C ALA A 162 -14.74 8.83 -2.27
N ALA A 163 -14.89 7.81 -3.09
CA ALA A 163 -15.35 6.49 -2.66
C ALA A 163 -14.35 5.83 -1.68
N LEU A 164 -13.04 5.95 -1.95
CA LEU A 164 -12.02 5.41 -1.04
C LEU A 164 -12.02 6.14 0.32
N ARG A 165 -12.18 7.47 0.34
CA ARG A 165 -12.35 8.25 1.57
C ARG A 165 -13.58 7.82 2.35
N GLU A 166 -14.71 7.60 1.70
CA GLU A 166 -15.93 7.15 2.35
C GLU A 166 -15.77 5.75 2.98
N ASN A 167 -15.06 4.84 2.28
CA ASN A 167 -14.73 3.53 2.84
C ASN A 167 -13.79 3.64 4.06
N MET A 168 -12.82 4.56 4.03
CA MET A 168 -11.96 4.84 5.17
C MET A 168 -12.76 5.42 6.35
N ARG A 169 -13.64 6.38 6.10
CA ARG A 169 -14.52 6.95 7.14
C ARG A 169 -15.39 5.87 7.78
N TYR A 170 -15.99 5.00 6.97
CA TYR A 170 -16.79 3.88 7.45
C TYR A 170 -15.98 2.97 8.37
N PHE A 171 -14.77 2.60 7.95
CA PHE A 171 -13.86 1.77 8.73
C PHE A 171 -13.49 2.45 10.06
N LEU A 172 -13.01 3.68 10.01
CA LEU A 172 -12.58 4.40 11.21
C LEU A 172 -13.74 4.61 12.20
N SER A 173 -14.91 5.05 11.73
CA SER A 173 -16.10 5.20 12.58
C SER A 173 -16.48 3.88 13.29
N ALA A 174 -16.30 2.75 12.62
CA ALA A 174 -16.63 1.46 13.20
C ALA A 174 -15.64 1.00 14.28
N ILE A 175 -14.36 1.35 14.18
CA ILE A 175 -13.32 0.91 15.12
C ILE A 175 -13.11 1.87 16.31
N MET A 176 -13.46 3.15 16.16
CA MET A 176 -13.20 4.17 17.18
C MET A 176 -13.76 3.83 18.57
N PRO A 177 -14.98 3.28 18.75
CA PRO A 177 -15.46 2.90 20.08
C PRO A 177 -14.58 1.88 20.81
N VAL A 178 -13.94 0.98 20.07
CA VAL A 178 -12.97 0.02 20.66
C VAL A 178 -11.69 0.75 21.03
N CYS A 179 -11.20 1.65 20.17
CA CYS A 179 -10.01 2.45 20.44
C CYS A 179 -10.20 3.29 21.71
N GLU A 180 -11.34 3.96 21.87
CA GLU A 180 -11.69 4.73 23.07
C GLU A 180 -11.72 3.84 24.34
N THR A 181 -12.39 2.68 24.26
CA THR A 181 -12.48 1.75 25.39
C THR A 181 -11.11 1.32 25.91
N PHE A 182 -10.13 1.12 25.05
CA PHE A 182 -8.78 0.68 25.42
C PHE A 182 -7.75 1.80 25.46
N GLY A 183 -8.11 3.03 25.14
CA GLY A 183 -7.22 4.18 25.04
C GLY A 183 -6.11 3.96 24.00
N ILE A 184 -6.49 3.52 22.80
CA ILE A 184 -5.60 3.29 21.65
C ILE A 184 -5.65 4.51 20.73
N ASN A 185 -4.50 5.04 20.38
CA ASN A 185 -4.33 6.05 19.35
C ASN A 185 -4.07 5.37 18.02
N MET A 186 -4.92 5.65 17.03
CA MET A 186 -4.71 5.20 15.67
C MET A 186 -3.83 6.19 14.90
N CYS A 187 -2.76 5.72 14.27
CA CYS A 187 -1.87 6.50 13.45
C CYS A 187 -1.96 6.05 12.01
N VAL A 188 -2.34 6.96 11.10
CA VAL A 188 -2.35 6.64 9.67
C VAL A 188 -0.96 6.78 9.08
N HIS A 189 -0.52 5.77 8.32
CA HIS A 189 0.70 5.87 7.53
C HIS A 189 0.41 6.70 6.27
N PRO A 190 1.21 7.75 5.95
CA PRO A 190 1.08 8.48 4.70
C PRO A 190 1.24 7.58 3.49
N ASP A 191 0.59 7.94 2.37
CA ASP A 191 0.73 7.21 1.12
C ASP A 191 2.17 7.29 0.59
N ASP A 192 2.73 6.16 0.18
CA ASP A 192 4.07 6.05 -0.38
C ASP A 192 4.04 5.28 -1.73
N PRO A 193 4.21 5.97 -2.85
CA PRO A 193 4.44 7.41 -3.01
C PRO A 193 3.17 8.25 -2.79
N PRO A 194 3.32 9.55 -2.46
CA PRO A 194 2.19 10.45 -2.19
C PRO A 194 1.53 11.01 -3.46
N PHE A 195 1.30 10.14 -4.45
CA PHE A 195 0.60 10.45 -5.71
C PHE A 195 -0.04 9.18 -6.26
N GLN A 196 -1.00 9.35 -7.15
CA GLN A 196 -1.70 8.23 -7.79
C GLN A 196 -0.74 7.30 -8.54
N VAL A 197 -0.95 6.01 -8.42
CA VAL A 197 -0.17 4.96 -9.06
C VAL A 197 -1.10 3.88 -9.59
N LEU A 198 -0.83 3.36 -10.77
CA LEU A 198 -1.60 2.30 -11.42
C LEU A 198 -3.11 2.59 -11.51
N GLY A 199 -3.49 3.85 -11.64
CA GLY A 199 -4.89 4.28 -11.62
C GLY A 199 -5.57 4.20 -10.25
N LEU A 200 -4.86 3.80 -9.20
CA LEU A 200 -5.38 3.70 -7.84
C LEU A 200 -5.40 5.06 -7.14
N PRO A 201 -6.48 5.42 -6.44
CA PRO A 201 -6.52 6.66 -5.68
C PRO A 201 -5.58 6.60 -4.46
N ARG A 202 -5.04 7.76 -4.09
CA ARG A 202 -4.30 7.99 -2.84
C ARG A 202 -5.03 9.07 -2.04
N ILE A 203 -5.15 8.90 -0.72
CA ILE A 203 -5.99 9.74 0.14
C ILE A 203 -5.31 10.24 1.41
N VAL A 204 -4.01 9.96 1.57
CA VAL A 204 -3.16 10.46 2.67
C VAL A 204 -1.87 11.01 2.07
N THR A 205 -1.99 12.04 1.23
CA THR A 205 -0.88 12.55 0.41
C THR A 205 -0.35 13.91 0.86
N ASP A 206 -1.17 14.69 1.54
CA ASP A 206 -0.86 16.08 1.92
C ASP A 206 -1.63 16.51 3.20
N GLU A 207 -1.43 17.75 3.61
CA GLU A 207 -2.09 18.33 4.78
C GLU A 207 -3.61 18.44 4.65
N VAL A 208 -4.12 18.57 3.44
CA VAL A 208 -5.57 18.63 3.18
C VAL A 208 -6.21 17.28 3.45
N ASP A 209 -5.55 16.20 3.07
CA ASP A 209 -5.99 14.84 3.37
C ASP A 209 -6.00 14.57 4.87
N ILE A 210 -4.94 14.97 5.57
CA ILE A 210 -4.85 14.80 7.02
C ILE A 210 -5.95 15.61 7.72
N ALA A 211 -6.17 16.86 7.31
CA ALA A 211 -7.24 17.68 7.85
C ALA A 211 -8.62 17.04 7.60
N TRP A 212 -8.83 16.47 6.41
CA TRP A 212 -10.07 15.76 6.10
C TRP A 212 -10.29 14.56 7.04
N ILE A 213 -9.26 13.75 7.30
CA ILE A 213 -9.35 12.59 8.22
C ILE A 213 -9.77 13.07 9.61
N LEU A 214 -9.09 14.09 10.15
CA LEU A 214 -9.36 14.62 11.49
C LEU A 214 -10.75 15.24 11.64
N LEU A 215 -11.32 15.78 10.56
CA LEU A 215 -12.64 16.42 10.57
C LEU A 215 -13.78 15.46 10.23
N SER A 216 -13.48 14.25 9.77
CA SER A 216 -14.47 13.27 9.31
C SER A 216 -14.86 12.26 10.38
N LEU A 217 -14.24 12.29 11.54
CA LEU A 217 -14.47 11.46 12.72
C LEU A 217 -15.01 12.29 13.86
#